data_02463bb87d38f3a2ef96ecdaef519411
#
_entry.id   02463bb87d38f3a2ef96ecdaef519411
#
_cell.length_a   1.000
_cell.length_b   1.000
_cell.length_c   1.000
_cell.angle_alpha   90.00
_cell.angle_beta   90.00
_cell.angle_gamma   90.00
#
_symmetry.space_group_name_H-M   'P 1'
#
loop_
_entity.id
_entity.type
_entity.pdbx_description
1 polymer ?
#
loop_
_entity_poly.entity_id
_entity_poly.type
_entity_poly.pdbx_seq_one_letter_code
_entity_poly.pdbx_strand_id
1 'polypeptide(L)'
;MPAGGGVVIGPGPMTPAVRALVYTNVAVFFVSFIAAMSGNETIVAVLGLKPQLLFEQLYVWTPFTYLFVHDPTGFGHVLFNMLALWMFGVDLERRWGTRAFLRYYFVTGVGAGIITALLSLLPFAAMRSMYAVTTVGASGAIYGLLLGWAVLFPAPQILFMFI
;
A
#
# COMPACT_ATOMS: atom_id res chain seq x y z
N MET A 1 -6.47 17.91 40.87
CA MET A 1 -6.77 18.51 39.56
C MET A 1 -6.61 17.42 38.53
N PRO A 2 -7.65 17.00 37.79
CA PRO A 2 -7.47 16.03 36.72
C PRO A 2 -6.77 16.74 35.57
N ALA A 3 -5.63 16.19 35.16
CA ALA A 3 -4.88 16.65 34.01
C ALA A 3 -5.78 16.53 32.76
N GLY A 4 -5.88 17.61 32.00
CA GLY A 4 -6.72 17.71 30.83
C GLY A 4 -6.38 16.59 29.83
N GLY A 5 -7.35 15.73 29.60
CA GLY A 5 -7.29 14.72 28.55
C GLY A 5 -7.30 15.40 27.19
N GLY A 6 -6.13 15.70 26.65
CA GLY A 6 -6.01 16.14 25.27
C GLY A 6 -6.51 15.02 24.35
N VAL A 7 -7.37 15.34 23.39
CA VAL A 7 -7.79 14.41 22.34
C VAL A 7 -6.54 14.04 21.54
N VAL A 8 -6.07 12.81 21.69
CA VAL A 8 -4.96 12.29 20.88
C VAL A 8 -5.53 11.86 19.53
N ILE A 9 -5.27 12.64 18.50
CA ILE A 9 -5.69 12.31 17.14
C ILE A 9 -4.65 11.33 16.55
N GLY A 10 -5.11 10.12 16.22
CA GLY A 10 -4.33 9.07 15.59
C GLY A 10 -3.49 8.21 16.55
N PRO A 11 -2.74 7.22 16.02
CA PRO A 11 -2.02 6.21 16.82
C PRO A 11 -0.73 6.74 17.46
N GLY A 12 -0.42 8.03 17.32
CA GLY A 12 0.80 8.65 17.82
C GLY A 12 1.99 8.53 16.85
N PRO A 13 3.25 8.62 17.34
CA PRO A 13 4.43 8.65 16.48
C PRO A 13 4.59 7.35 15.69
N MET A 14 5.09 7.48 14.45
CA MET A 14 5.36 6.35 13.56
C MET A 14 6.39 5.40 14.18
N THR A 15 6.08 4.12 14.13
CA THR A 15 6.98 3.02 14.48
C THR A 15 8.05 2.81 13.38
N PRO A 16 9.16 2.10 13.67
CA PRO A 16 10.28 2.02 12.73
C PRO A 16 9.93 1.50 11.33
N ALA A 17 9.17 0.41 11.23
CA ALA A 17 8.82 -0.15 9.91
C ALA A 17 7.79 0.72 9.19
N VAL A 18 6.75 1.20 9.88
CA VAL A 18 5.77 2.13 9.30
C VAL A 18 6.47 3.37 8.76
N ARG A 19 7.39 3.96 9.52
CA ARG A 19 8.17 5.12 9.09
C ARG A 19 9.00 4.83 7.84
N ALA A 20 9.70 3.68 7.82
CA ALA A 20 10.51 3.28 6.67
C ALA A 20 9.64 3.09 5.43
N LEU A 21 8.50 2.39 5.55
CA LEU A 21 7.57 2.17 4.45
C LEU A 21 6.98 3.50 3.93
N VAL A 22 6.54 4.39 4.82
CA VAL A 22 6.02 5.71 4.43
C VAL A 22 7.08 6.50 3.66
N TYR A 23 8.30 6.62 4.20
CA TYR A 23 9.35 7.40 3.55
C TYR A 23 9.77 6.80 2.20
N THR A 24 9.85 5.48 2.09
CA THR A 24 10.17 4.81 0.81
C THR A 24 9.08 5.09 -0.22
N ASN A 25 7.81 4.92 0.13
CA ASN A 25 6.70 5.18 -0.79
C ASN A 25 6.65 6.65 -1.24
N VAL A 26 6.80 7.58 -0.30
CA VAL A 26 6.83 9.02 -0.60
C VAL A 26 8.02 9.37 -1.49
N ALA A 27 9.21 8.82 -1.22
CA ALA A 27 10.40 9.05 -2.04
C ALA A 27 10.21 8.53 -3.47
N VAL A 28 9.74 7.28 -3.63
CA VAL A 28 9.45 6.70 -4.95
C VAL A 28 8.38 7.50 -5.68
N PHE A 29 7.33 7.94 -4.98
CA PHE A 29 6.31 8.80 -5.58
C PHE A 29 6.89 10.09 -6.14
N PHE A 30 7.71 10.83 -5.38
CA PHE A 30 8.29 12.07 -5.85
C PHE A 30 9.25 11.86 -7.02
N VAL A 31 10.05 10.79 -7.01
CA VAL A 31 10.93 10.45 -8.14
C VAL A 31 10.10 10.13 -9.38
N SER A 32 9.03 9.37 -9.25
CA SER A 32 8.10 9.05 -10.35
C SER A 32 7.37 10.29 -10.86
N PHE A 33 6.94 11.17 -9.95
CA PHE A 33 6.27 12.43 -10.29
C PHE A 33 7.20 13.37 -11.10
N ILE A 34 8.44 13.55 -10.64
CA ILE A 34 9.43 14.39 -11.35
C ILE A 34 9.74 13.80 -12.74
N ALA A 35 9.90 12.47 -12.83
CA ALA A 35 10.12 11.80 -14.11
C ALA A 35 8.92 12.00 -15.06
N ALA A 36 7.70 11.86 -14.56
CA ALA A 36 6.47 12.03 -15.33
C ALA A 36 6.30 13.48 -15.86
N MET A 37 6.75 14.49 -15.11
CA MET A 37 6.77 15.88 -15.57
C MET A 37 7.62 16.08 -16.85
N SER A 38 8.60 15.21 -17.08
CA SER A 38 9.43 15.16 -18.29
C SER A 38 8.92 14.18 -19.35
N GLY A 39 7.69 13.64 -19.18
CA GLY A 39 7.12 12.62 -20.06
C GLY A 39 7.73 11.23 -19.89
N ASN A 40 8.48 10.98 -18.83
CA ASN A 40 9.13 9.70 -18.58
C ASN A 40 8.34 8.87 -17.56
N GLU A 41 7.65 7.84 -18.03
CA GLU A 41 6.87 6.91 -17.21
C GLU A 41 7.60 5.58 -16.94
N THR A 42 8.90 5.50 -17.21
CA THR A 42 9.70 4.27 -17.11
C THR A 42 9.60 3.63 -15.72
N ILE A 43 9.59 4.43 -14.64
CA ILE A 43 9.52 3.91 -13.26
C ILE A 43 8.22 3.13 -13.06
N VAL A 44 7.09 3.70 -13.47
CA VAL A 44 5.77 3.06 -13.36
C VAL A 44 5.71 1.82 -14.28
N ALA A 45 6.24 1.91 -15.48
CA ALA A 45 6.23 0.82 -16.45
C ALA A 45 7.09 -0.38 -16.02
N VAL A 46 8.25 -0.13 -15.37
CA VAL A 46 9.19 -1.20 -14.98
C VAL A 46 8.88 -1.78 -13.60
N LEU A 47 8.41 -0.96 -12.66
CA LEU A 47 8.18 -1.37 -11.26
C LEU A 47 6.72 -1.66 -10.94
N GLY A 48 5.77 -1.15 -11.72
CA GLY A 48 4.35 -1.44 -11.58
C GLY A 48 4.01 -2.85 -12.05
N LEU A 49 2.99 -3.45 -11.46
CA LEU A 49 2.53 -4.80 -11.80
C LEU A 49 1.59 -4.75 -13.01
N LYS A 50 2.10 -5.15 -14.17
CA LYS A 50 1.31 -5.40 -15.37
C LYS A 50 1.32 -6.88 -15.66
N PRO A 51 0.19 -7.62 -15.52
CA PRO A 51 0.16 -9.07 -15.71
C PRO A 51 0.75 -9.52 -17.03
N GLN A 52 0.48 -8.79 -18.12
CA GLN A 52 1.07 -9.06 -19.42
C GLN A 52 2.62 -9.14 -19.37
N LEU A 53 3.27 -8.14 -18.78
CA LEU A 53 4.73 -8.12 -18.69
C LEU A 53 5.27 -9.20 -17.74
N LEU A 54 4.53 -9.47 -16.66
CA LEU A 54 4.88 -10.55 -15.74
C LEU A 54 4.94 -11.91 -16.44
N PHE A 55 3.93 -12.24 -17.24
CA PHE A 55 3.82 -13.57 -17.87
C PHE A 55 4.57 -13.67 -19.21
N GLU A 56 4.61 -12.62 -20.02
CA GLU A 56 5.21 -12.65 -21.36
C GLU A 56 6.70 -12.26 -21.35
N GLN A 57 7.12 -11.37 -20.43
CA GLN A 57 8.49 -10.84 -20.38
C GLN A 57 9.21 -11.14 -19.06
N LEU A 58 8.60 -11.95 -18.18
CA LEU A 58 9.18 -12.40 -16.90
C LEU A 58 9.57 -11.25 -15.95
N TYR A 59 8.75 -10.21 -15.87
CA TYR A 59 8.94 -9.12 -14.91
C TYR A 59 8.59 -9.57 -13.48
N VAL A 60 9.31 -10.60 -13.00
CA VAL A 60 9.03 -11.34 -11.76
C VAL A 60 9.21 -10.53 -10.47
N TRP A 61 9.81 -9.37 -10.53
CA TRP A 61 9.95 -8.44 -9.40
C TRP A 61 8.68 -7.62 -9.16
N THR A 62 7.84 -7.44 -10.18
CA THR A 62 6.71 -6.51 -10.14
C THR A 62 5.64 -6.85 -9.10
N PRO A 63 5.36 -8.12 -8.72
CA PRO A 63 4.48 -8.42 -7.59
C PRO A 63 4.98 -7.89 -6.23
N PHE A 64 6.24 -7.52 -6.12
CA PHE A 64 6.81 -6.89 -4.93
C PHE A 64 6.97 -5.37 -5.10
N THR A 65 7.50 -4.93 -6.24
CA THR A 65 7.86 -3.52 -6.43
C THR A 65 6.67 -2.60 -6.60
N TYR A 66 5.54 -3.10 -7.13
CA TYR A 66 4.32 -2.33 -7.33
C TYR A 66 3.78 -1.70 -6.03
N LEU A 67 4.07 -2.33 -4.87
CA LEU A 67 3.69 -1.85 -3.54
C LEU A 67 4.27 -0.47 -3.20
N PHE A 68 5.36 -0.09 -3.84
CA PHE A 68 6.06 1.17 -3.59
C PHE A 68 5.80 2.23 -4.66
N VAL A 69 5.23 1.84 -5.79
CA VAL A 69 4.90 2.76 -6.89
C VAL A 69 3.49 3.28 -6.71
N HIS A 70 3.29 4.57 -6.98
CA HIS A 70 1.97 5.20 -6.98
C HIS A 70 1.78 5.97 -8.28
N ASP A 71 0.52 6.18 -8.67
CA ASP A 71 0.18 7.00 -9.82
C ASP A 71 0.74 8.41 -9.64
N PRO A 72 1.67 8.86 -10.48
CA PRO A 72 2.27 10.18 -10.33
C PRO A 72 1.28 11.33 -10.56
N THR A 73 0.13 11.07 -11.18
CA THR A 73 -0.92 12.07 -11.39
C THR A 73 -1.92 12.11 -10.22
N GLY A 74 -1.92 11.09 -9.38
CA GLY A 74 -2.88 10.87 -8.29
C GLY A 74 -2.30 11.14 -6.90
N PHE A 75 -2.02 12.41 -6.54
CA PHE A 75 -1.49 12.75 -5.20
C PHE A 75 -2.36 12.19 -4.06
N GLY A 76 -3.68 12.21 -4.22
CA GLY A 76 -4.61 11.62 -3.25
C GLY A 76 -4.37 10.13 -3.03
N HIS A 77 -3.98 9.38 -4.07
CA HIS A 77 -3.74 7.94 -3.96
C HIS A 77 -2.59 7.63 -2.98
N VAL A 78 -1.44 8.28 -3.13
CA VAL A 78 -0.32 8.08 -2.17
C VAL A 78 -0.67 8.62 -0.79
N LEU A 79 -1.35 9.77 -0.70
CA LEU A 79 -1.75 10.37 0.57
C LEU A 79 -2.63 9.43 1.40
N PHE A 80 -3.72 8.89 0.82
CA PHE A 80 -4.62 7.98 1.51
C PHE A 80 -3.96 6.66 1.88
N ASN A 81 -3.09 6.11 1.02
CA ASN A 81 -2.31 4.92 1.35
C ASN A 81 -1.39 5.16 2.56
N MET A 82 -0.67 6.27 2.58
CA MET A 82 0.26 6.59 3.69
C MET A 82 -0.48 6.92 4.97
N LEU A 83 -1.61 7.61 4.88
CA LEU A 83 -2.46 7.87 6.03
C LEU A 83 -3.00 6.56 6.65
N ALA A 84 -3.52 5.65 5.84
CA ALA A 84 -4.01 4.35 6.30
C ALA A 84 -2.88 3.49 6.88
N LEU A 85 -1.71 3.47 6.23
CA LEU A 85 -0.53 2.78 6.73
C LEU A 85 -0.10 3.31 8.11
N TRP A 86 -0.12 4.63 8.30
CA TRP A 86 0.17 5.23 9.61
C TRP A 86 -0.91 4.88 10.65
N MET A 87 -2.18 5.05 10.32
CA MET A 87 -3.29 4.85 11.26
C MET A 87 -3.36 3.40 11.76
N PHE A 88 -3.28 2.43 10.88
CA PHE A 88 -3.47 1.02 11.22
C PHE A 88 -2.15 0.28 11.44
N GLY A 89 -1.11 0.67 10.70
CA GLY A 89 0.19 0.02 10.77
C GLY A 89 0.91 0.21 12.10
N VAL A 90 0.81 1.41 12.68
CA VAL A 90 1.48 1.72 13.97
C VAL A 90 0.97 0.81 15.09
N ASP A 91 -0.33 0.62 15.22
CA ASP A 91 -0.92 -0.22 16.26
C ASP A 91 -0.56 -1.69 16.06
N LEU A 92 -0.59 -2.15 14.80
CA LEU A 92 -0.20 -3.52 14.45
C LEU A 92 1.28 -3.78 14.69
N GLU A 93 2.17 -2.84 14.30
CA GLU A 93 3.60 -2.99 14.55
C GLU A 93 3.93 -2.99 16.04
N ARG A 94 3.26 -2.15 16.84
CA ARG A 94 3.40 -2.16 18.31
C ARG A 94 2.95 -3.49 18.93
N ARG A 95 1.88 -4.08 18.38
CA ARG A 95 1.30 -5.32 18.91
C ARG A 95 2.09 -6.57 18.51
N TRP A 96 2.56 -6.63 17.27
CA TRP A 96 3.22 -7.81 16.69
C TRP A 96 4.75 -7.73 16.71
N GLY A 97 5.31 -6.54 16.83
CA GLY A 97 6.71 -6.24 16.59
C GLY A 97 7.03 -6.10 15.09
N THR A 98 8.12 -5.40 14.80
CA THR A 98 8.53 -5.01 13.45
C THR A 98 8.62 -6.18 12.47
N ARG A 99 9.22 -7.32 12.89
CA ARG A 99 9.43 -8.48 12.00
C ARG A 99 8.11 -9.12 11.56
N ALA A 100 7.16 -9.33 12.49
CA ALA A 100 5.88 -9.95 12.17
C ALA A 100 5.00 -8.99 11.35
N PHE A 101 5.01 -7.69 11.68
CA PHE A 101 4.33 -6.65 10.93
C PHE A 101 4.81 -6.61 9.47
N LEU A 102 6.11 -6.53 9.21
CA LEU A 102 6.66 -6.51 7.85
C LEU A 102 6.33 -7.79 7.08
N ARG A 103 6.44 -8.96 7.73
CA ARG A 103 6.03 -10.22 7.10
C ARG A 103 4.58 -10.19 6.67
N TYR A 104 3.69 -9.74 7.55
CA TYR A 104 2.26 -9.65 7.24
C TYR A 104 2.00 -8.65 6.11
N TYR A 105 2.60 -7.45 6.17
CA TYR A 105 2.50 -6.42 5.14
C TYR A 105 2.90 -6.95 3.75
N PHE A 106 4.05 -7.60 3.66
CA PHE A 106 4.53 -8.10 2.38
C PHE A 106 3.77 -9.35 1.90
N VAL A 107 3.39 -10.26 2.79
CA VAL A 107 2.59 -11.43 2.40
C VAL A 107 1.24 -11.00 1.86
N THR A 108 0.55 -10.09 2.51
CA THR A 108 -0.76 -9.61 2.04
C THR A 108 -0.63 -8.77 0.77
N GLY A 109 0.36 -7.90 0.69
CA GLY A 109 0.59 -7.05 -0.48
C GLY A 109 1.03 -7.83 -1.71
N VAL A 110 2.08 -8.65 -1.61
CA VAL A 110 2.55 -9.50 -2.71
C VAL A 110 1.47 -10.53 -3.10
N GLY A 111 0.79 -11.11 -2.10
CA GLY A 111 -0.33 -12.02 -2.34
C GLY A 111 -1.46 -11.37 -3.13
N ALA A 112 -1.84 -10.14 -2.81
CA ALA A 112 -2.83 -9.39 -3.57
C ALA A 112 -2.39 -9.16 -5.02
N GLY A 113 -1.13 -8.79 -5.25
CA GLY A 113 -0.57 -8.64 -6.59
C GLY A 113 -0.58 -9.93 -7.40
N ILE A 114 -0.16 -11.05 -6.80
CA ILE A 114 -0.19 -12.37 -7.43
C ILE A 114 -1.63 -12.78 -7.78
N ILE A 115 -2.57 -12.62 -6.83
CA ILE A 115 -3.98 -12.94 -7.07
C ILE A 115 -4.53 -12.07 -8.20
N THR A 116 -4.24 -10.78 -8.23
CA THR A 116 -4.65 -9.88 -9.32
C THR A 116 -4.12 -10.36 -10.66
N ALA A 117 -2.85 -10.75 -10.74
CA ALA A 117 -2.25 -11.27 -11.96
C ALA A 117 -2.89 -12.59 -12.40
N LEU A 118 -3.15 -13.52 -11.48
CA LEU A 118 -3.80 -14.79 -11.80
C LEU A 118 -5.26 -14.61 -12.24
N LEU A 119 -6.01 -13.72 -11.59
CA LEU A 119 -7.40 -13.41 -11.96
C LEU A 119 -7.50 -12.83 -13.37
N SER A 120 -6.50 -12.05 -13.81
CA SER A 120 -6.46 -11.49 -15.17
C SER A 120 -6.38 -12.54 -16.29
N LEU A 121 -6.03 -13.78 -15.95
CA LEU A 121 -5.99 -14.90 -16.90
C LEU A 121 -7.36 -15.56 -17.12
N LEU A 122 -8.33 -15.27 -16.26
CA LEU A 122 -9.67 -15.86 -16.37
C LEU A 122 -10.42 -15.35 -17.61
N PRO A 123 -11.28 -16.18 -18.25
CA PRO A 123 -11.93 -15.87 -19.52
C PRO A 123 -13.10 -14.87 -19.42
N PHE A 124 -13.21 -14.14 -18.30
CA PHE A 124 -14.25 -13.13 -18.10
C PHE A 124 -13.76 -11.76 -18.58
N ALA A 125 -14.59 -11.02 -19.32
CA ALA A 125 -14.20 -9.73 -19.89
C ALA A 125 -13.64 -8.74 -18.85
N ALA A 126 -14.28 -8.64 -17.68
CA ALA A 126 -13.81 -7.78 -16.57
C ALA A 126 -12.41 -8.18 -16.05
N MET A 127 -12.09 -9.48 -16.01
CA MET A 127 -10.79 -9.97 -15.56
C MET A 127 -9.72 -9.79 -16.65
N ARG A 128 -10.07 -10.08 -17.90
CA ARG A 128 -9.16 -9.91 -19.04
C ARG A 128 -8.77 -8.45 -19.27
N SER A 129 -9.64 -7.49 -18.95
CA SER A 129 -9.27 -6.07 -19.03
C SER A 129 -8.11 -5.69 -18.09
N MET A 130 -7.93 -6.40 -16.97
CA MET A 130 -6.83 -6.18 -16.03
C MET A 130 -5.47 -6.66 -16.57
N TYR A 131 -5.46 -7.53 -17.59
CA TYR A 131 -4.22 -8.14 -18.12
C TYR A 131 -3.23 -7.10 -18.66
N ALA A 132 -3.74 -6.08 -19.34
CA ALA A 132 -2.95 -5.00 -19.93
C ALA A 132 -2.85 -3.74 -19.06
N VAL A 133 -3.51 -3.73 -17.90
CA VAL A 133 -3.52 -2.56 -17.00
C VAL A 133 -2.41 -2.69 -15.96
N THR A 134 -1.69 -1.60 -15.73
CA THR A 134 -0.65 -1.54 -14.69
C THR A 134 -1.29 -1.23 -13.34
N THR A 135 -1.08 -2.13 -12.38
CA THR A 135 -1.47 -1.96 -10.98
C THR A 135 -0.31 -1.36 -10.20
N VAL A 136 -0.61 -0.35 -9.38
CA VAL A 136 0.36 0.34 -8.51
C VAL A 136 -0.26 0.64 -7.15
N GLY A 137 0.56 0.74 -6.11
CA GLY A 137 0.17 1.20 -4.79
C GLY A 137 0.22 0.13 -3.70
N ALA A 138 0.33 0.62 -2.47
CA ALA A 138 0.36 -0.19 -1.25
C ALA A 138 -1.02 -0.74 -0.85
N SER A 139 -2.08 -0.43 -1.58
CA SER A 139 -3.47 -0.69 -1.20
C SER A 139 -3.74 -2.17 -0.90
N GLY A 140 -3.14 -3.11 -1.64
CA GLY A 140 -3.28 -4.54 -1.36
C GLY A 140 -2.79 -4.93 0.04
N ALA A 141 -1.63 -4.40 0.46
CA ALA A 141 -1.13 -4.59 1.82
C ALA A 141 -1.98 -3.87 2.86
N ILE A 142 -2.46 -2.66 2.54
CA ILE A 142 -3.30 -1.85 3.44
C ILE A 142 -4.63 -2.54 3.72
N TYR A 143 -5.29 -3.15 2.74
CA TYR A 143 -6.48 -3.96 3.00
C TYR A 143 -6.18 -5.13 3.96
N GLY A 144 -5.01 -5.77 3.82
CA GLY A 144 -4.54 -6.75 4.79
C GLY A 144 -4.39 -6.15 6.20
N LEU A 145 -3.76 -4.99 6.33
CA LEU A 145 -3.61 -4.29 7.62
C LEU A 145 -4.95 -3.94 8.24
N LEU A 146 -5.91 -3.45 7.45
CA LEU A 146 -7.27 -3.16 7.91
C LEU A 146 -7.95 -4.40 8.48
N LEU A 147 -7.84 -5.54 7.79
CA LEU A 147 -8.38 -6.80 8.27
C LEU A 147 -7.71 -7.25 9.56
N GLY A 148 -6.38 -7.23 9.63
CA GLY A 148 -5.61 -7.59 10.82
C GLY A 148 -5.97 -6.69 12.01
N TRP A 149 -6.13 -5.40 11.77
CA TRP A 149 -6.50 -4.43 12.78
C TRP A 149 -7.95 -4.66 13.27
N ALA A 150 -8.90 -4.88 12.37
CA ALA A 150 -10.30 -5.14 12.73
C ALA A 150 -10.46 -6.42 13.58
N VAL A 151 -9.66 -7.45 13.31
CA VAL A 151 -9.67 -8.70 14.11
C VAL A 151 -9.10 -8.47 15.49
N LEU A 152 -8.05 -7.67 15.64
CA LEU A 152 -7.39 -7.44 16.93
C LEU A 152 -8.08 -6.40 17.80
N PHE A 153 -8.80 -5.47 17.18
CA PHE A 153 -9.48 -4.35 17.84
C PHE A 153 -10.97 -4.33 17.48
N PRO A 154 -11.77 -5.34 17.93
CA PRO A 154 -13.15 -5.52 17.47
C PRO A 154 -14.14 -4.45 17.94
N ALA A 155 -13.77 -3.59 18.89
CA ALA A 155 -14.61 -2.51 19.38
C ALA A 155 -13.88 -1.15 19.42
N PRO A 156 -13.23 -0.71 18.33
CA PRO A 156 -12.55 0.58 18.33
C PRO A 156 -13.57 1.69 18.19
N GLN A 157 -13.45 2.71 19.03
CA GLN A 157 -14.02 4.00 18.72
C GLN A 157 -13.14 4.64 17.65
N ILE A 158 -13.42 4.31 16.37
CA ILE A 158 -12.79 5.02 15.26
C ILE A 158 -13.46 6.39 15.22
N LEU A 159 -12.84 7.37 15.83
CA LEU A 159 -13.16 8.76 15.55
C LEU A 159 -12.66 9.05 14.14
N PHE A 160 -13.51 8.81 13.13
CA PHE A 160 -13.23 9.27 11.79
C PHE A 160 -13.10 10.79 11.85
N MET A 161 -12.00 11.30 11.35
CA MET A 161 -11.60 12.71 11.36
C MET A 161 -12.56 13.62 10.56
N PHE A 162 -13.77 13.16 10.22
CA PHE A 162 -14.75 13.85 9.39
C PHE A 162 -16.20 13.79 9.88
N ILE A 163 -16.45 13.32 11.11
CA ILE A 163 -17.77 13.45 11.76
C ILE A 163 -17.58 13.80 13.23
#